data_f25299410454a883b5f27b5f2ea2a156
#
_entry.id   f25299410454a883b5f27b5f2ea2a156
#
_cell.length_a   1.000
_cell.length_b   1.000
_cell.length_c   1.000
_cell.angle_alpha   90.00
_cell.angle_beta   90.00
_cell.angle_gamma   90.00
#
_symmetry.space_group_name_H-M   'P 1'
#
loop_
_entity.id
_entity.type
_entity.pdbx_description
1 polymer ?
#
loop_
_entity_poly.entity_id
_entity_poly.type
_entity_poly.pdbx_seq_one_letter_code
_entity_poly.pdbx_strand_id
1 'polypeptide(L)'
;MEEMITREQMEKLKKLLLYAGAEPEDFARCQMDVQIANRRRLTAFLGTACAFFVALTLGSCMVPLLYDHIPVFAVALIVGLGLLAVEQMLPQKLGLFLNWEIYAFGAMVYALGIYLGTVQTPDQRATAFFAFLLCVPMLFMMRPILHIANVLLFDGIFLVCVTRFKDWRVIPMDVCNALVFGAIS
;
A
#
# COMPACT_ATOMS: atom_id res chain seq x y z
N MET A 1 -24.95 27.50 -15.72
CA MET A 1 -23.55 27.15 -16.09
C MET A 1 -23.11 25.85 -15.42
N GLU A 2 -24.12 24.96 -15.23
CA GLU A 2 -23.95 23.67 -14.49
C GLU A 2 -24.16 22.43 -15.37
N GLU A 3 -24.34 22.63 -16.66
CA GLU A 3 -24.52 21.51 -17.58
C GLU A 3 -23.33 21.38 -18.51
N MET A 4 -22.81 20.23 -18.48
CA MET A 4 -21.85 19.61 -19.36
C MET A 4 -20.43 19.50 -18.77
N ILE A 5 -20.30 18.64 -17.79
CA ILE A 5 -19.24 17.65 -17.98
C ILE A 5 -19.65 16.96 -19.28
N THR A 6 -19.10 17.40 -20.40
CA THR A 6 -19.50 16.92 -21.69
C THR A 6 -19.28 15.42 -21.71
N ARG A 7 -20.10 14.68 -22.45
CA ARG A 7 -19.93 13.24 -22.64
C ARG A 7 -18.48 12.90 -22.98
N GLU A 8 -17.81 13.79 -23.69
CA GLU A 8 -16.36 13.72 -24.00
C GLU A 8 -15.46 13.83 -22.75
N GLN A 9 -15.77 14.68 -21.79
CA GLN A 9 -14.99 14.79 -20.53
C GLN A 9 -15.21 13.56 -19.66
N MET A 10 -16.41 13.00 -19.62
CA MET A 10 -16.67 11.74 -18.93
C MET A 10 -15.93 10.57 -19.56
N GLU A 11 -15.90 10.48 -20.89
CA GLU A 11 -15.13 9.44 -21.59
C GLU A 11 -13.62 9.60 -21.36
N LYS A 12 -13.08 10.83 -21.36
CA LYS A 12 -11.68 11.11 -21.02
C LYS A 12 -11.38 10.71 -19.58
N LEU A 13 -12.24 11.06 -18.62
CA LEU A 13 -12.08 10.69 -17.22
C LEU A 13 -12.13 9.18 -17.03
N LYS A 14 -13.09 8.51 -17.65
CA LYS A 14 -13.20 7.05 -17.63
C LYS A 14 -11.95 6.38 -18.22
N LYS A 15 -11.44 6.88 -19.35
CA LYS A 15 -10.22 6.40 -19.96
C LYS A 15 -9.01 6.57 -19.04
N LEU A 16 -8.89 7.73 -18.37
CA LEU A 16 -7.82 8.00 -17.41
C LEU A 16 -7.90 7.04 -16.21
N LEU A 17 -9.08 6.88 -15.61
CA LEU A 17 -9.26 6.07 -14.41
C LEU A 17 -9.12 4.56 -14.64
N LEU A 18 -9.60 4.05 -15.78
CA LEU A 18 -9.59 2.61 -16.07
C LEU A 18 -8.35 2.14 -16.81
N TYR A 19 -7.78 2.98 -17.68
CA TYR A 19 -6.73 2.61 -18.61
C TYR A 19 -5.50 3.51 -18.55
N ALA A 20 -5.37 4.32 -17.50
CA ALA A 20 -4.26 5.28 -17.32
C ALA A 20 -4.07 6.22 -18.53
N GLY A 21 -5.16 6.57 -19.21
CA GLY A 21 -5.15 7.44 -20.38
C GLY A 21 -4.86 6.74 -21.73
N ALA A 22 -4.50 5.46 -21.73
CA ALA A 22 -4.27 4.69 -22.96
C ALA A 22 -5.56 4.27 -23.64
N GLU A 23 -5.51 3.86 -24.90
CA GLU A 23 -6.63 3.19 -25.55
C GLU A 23 -6.84 1.80 -24.94
N PRO A 24 -8.10 1.30 -24.82
CA PRO A 24 -8.38 0.00 -24.23
C PRO A 24 -7.63 -1.16 -24.91
N GLU A 25 -7.42 -1.08 -26.22
CA GLU A 25 -6.69 -2.09 -27.00
C GLU A 25 -5.19 -2.08 -26.69
N ASP A 26 -4.58 -0.89 -26.61
CA ASP A 26 -3.17 -0.74 -26.27
C ASP A 26 -2.90 -1.14 -24.80
N PHE A 27 -3.81 -0.76 -23.90
CA PHE A 27 -3.76 -1.21 -22.51
C PHE A 27 -3.82 -2.73 -22.41
N ALA A 28 -4.70 -3.38 -23.17
CA ALA A 28 -4.81 -4.85 -23.19
C ALA A 28 -3.54 -5.53 -23.74
N ARG A 29 -2.89 -4.94 -24.75
CA ARG A 29 -1.62 -5.44 -25.30
C ARG A 29 -0.49 -5.37 -24.28
N CYS A 30 -0.38 -4.26 -23.55
CA CYS A 30 0.66 -4.06 -22.53
C CYS A 30 0.38 -4.80 -21.21
N GLN A 31 -0.85 -5.28 -20.99
CA GLN A 31 -1.26 -5.86 -19.73
C GLN A 31 -0.40 -7.08 -19.32
N MET A 32 0.00 -7.91 -20.26
CA MET A 32 0.84 -9.07 -20.00
C MET A 32 2.23 -8.67 -19.51
N ASP A 33 2.84 -7.69 -20.16
CA ASP A 33 4.17 -7.18 -19.79
C ASP A 33 4.15 -6.50 -18.41
N VAL A 34 3.08 -5.73 -18.14
CA VAL A 34 2.83 -5.12 -16.82
C VAL A 34 2.70 -6.19 -15.75
N GLN A 35 1.96 -7.27 -16.00
CA GLN A 35 1.81 -8.35 -15.03
C GLN A 35 3.14 -9.08 -14.77
N ILE A 36 3.93 -9.35 -15.80
CA ILE A 36 5.26 -9.96 -15.65
C ILE A 36 6.18 -9.04 -14.84
N ALA A 37 6.19 -7.73 -15.13
CA ALA A 37 6.99 -6.76 -14.40
C ALA A 37 6.56 -6.66 -12.93
N ASN A 38 5.27 -6.54 -12.67
CA ASN A 38 4.71 -6.48 -11.32
C ASN A 38 5.02 -7.74 -10.51
N ARG A 39 4.95 -8.91 -11.13
CA ARG A 39 5.27 -10.18 -10.49
C ARG A 39 6.73 -10.23 -10.04
N ARG A 40 7.67 -9.89 -10.92
CA ARG A 40 9.09 -9.85 -10.59
C ARG A 40 9.38 -8.89 -9.42
N ARG A 41 8.73 -7.73 -9.43
CA ARG A 41 8.84 -6.75 -8.34
C ARG A 41 8.26 -7.30 -7.05
N LEU A 42 7.05 -7.89 -7.09
CA LEU A 42 6.39 -8.45 -5.91
C LEU A 42 7.25 -9.52 -5.25
N THR A 43 7.77 -10.49 -6.02
CA THR A 43 8.66 -11.54 -5.50
C THR A 43 9.90 -10.95 -4.84
N ALA A 44 10.55 -9.95 -5.48
CA ALA A 44 11.72 -9.30 -4.92
C ALA A 44 11.40 -8.55 -3.62
N PHE A 45 10.30 -7.79 -3.60
CA PHE A 45 9.89 -7.02 -2.41
C PHE A 45 9.40 -7.91 -1.27
N LEU A 46 8.65 -8.98 -1.56
CA LEU A 46 8.24 -9.96 -0.55
C LEU A 46 9.46 -10.65 0.08
N GLY A 47 10.42 -11.08 -0.74
CA GLY A 47 11.67 -11.68 -0.23
C GLY A 47 12.45 -10.73 0.66
N THR A 48 12.61 -9.46 0.23
CA THR A 48 13.29 -8.42 1.01
C THR A 48 12.52 -8.09 2.29
N ALA A 49 11.20 -7.95 2.23
CA ALA A 49 10.35 -7.68 3.39
C ALA A 49 10.41 -8.83 4.41
N CYS A 50 10.33 -10.09 3.96
CA CYS A 50 10.48 -11.24 4.85
C CYS A 50 11.86 -11.26 5.54
N ALA A 51 12.96 -11.04 4.82
CA ALA A 51 14.28 -10.94 5.41
C ALA A 51 14.37 -9.80 6.44
N PHE A 52 13.78 -8.66 6.14
CA PHE A 52 13.71 -7.51 7.05
C PHE A 52 12.88 -7.83 8.31
N PHE A 53 11.72 -8.47 8.18
CA PHE A 53 10.90 -8.86 9.33
C PHE A 53 11.55 -9.94 10.19
N VAL A 54 12.31 -10.86 9.60
CA VAL A 54 13.15 -11.80 10.37
C VAL A 54 14.16 -11.02 11.20
N ALA A 55 14.89 -10.10 10.59
CA ALA A 55 15.89 -9.28 11.29
C ALA A 55 15.26 -8.43 12.40
N LEU A 56 14.10 -7.82 12.15
CA LEU A 56 13.36 -7.04 13.17
C LEU A 56 12.87 -7.92 14.31
N THR A 57 12.31 -9.10 14.02
CA THR A 57 11.82 -10.02 15.05
C THR A 57 12.97 -10.51 15.93
N LEU A 58 14.08 -10.94 15.32
CA LEU A 58 15.27 -11.38 16.06
C LEU A 58 15.91 -10.24 16.86
N GLY A 59 16.03 -9.05 16.26
CA GLY A 59 16.54 -7.86 16.94
C GLY A 59 15.66 -7.46 18.12
N SER A 60 14.35 -7.55 17.98
CA SER A 60 13.40 -7.27 19.06
C SER A 60 13.52 -8.28 20.22
N CYS A 61 13.90 -9.53 19.94
CA CYS A 61 14.16 -10.51 20.99
C CYS A 61 15.44 -10.19 21.79
N MET A 62 16.36 -9.41 21.24
CA MET A 62 17.62 -9.04 21.88
C MET A 62 17.53 -7.74 22.68
N VAL A 63 16.56 -6.90 22.38
CA VAL A 63 16.41 -5.57 22.99
C VAL A 63 15.11 -5.52 23.80
N PRO A 64 15.15 -5.51 25.14
CA PRO A 64 13.95 -5.55 25.98
C PRO A 64 12.93 -4.44 25.67
N LEU A 65 13.38 -3.27 25.26
CA LEU A 65 12.54 -2.14 24.88
C LEU A 65 11.64 -2.43 23.67
N LEU A 66 11.98 -3.44 22.86
CA LEU A 66 11.28 -3.78 21.64
C LEU A 66 10.39 -5.03 21.77
N TYR A 67 10.28 -5.64 22.95
CA TYR A 67 9.51 -6.88 23.16
C TYR A 67 8.04 -6.72 22.77
N ASP A 68 7.45 -5.57 23.04
CA ASP A 68 6.04 -5.28 22.72
C ASP A 68 5.77 -5.24 21.20
N HIS A 69 6.81 -5.15 20.37
CA HIS A 69 6.70 -5.11 18.91
C HIS A 69 6.87 -6.48 18.24
N ILE A 70 7.37 -7.49 18.97
CA ILE A 70 7.58 -8.85 18.46
C ILE A 70 6.31 -9.41 17.79
N PRO A 71 5.10 -9.34 18.41
CA PRO A 71 3.90 -9.89 17.79
C PRO A 71 3.58 -9.27 16.43
N VAL A 72 3.79 -7.96 16.29
CA VAL A 72 3.48 -7.24 15.05
C VAL A 72 4.44 -7.62 13.93
N PHE A 73 5.75 -7.68 14.23
CA PHE A 73 6.72 -8.12 13.24
C PHE A 73 6.57 -9.60 12.88
N ALA A 74 6.23 -10.45 13.85
CA ALA A 74 5.95 -11.85 13.61
C ALA A 74 4.71 -12.06 12.72
N VAL A 75 3.62 -11.31 12.97
CA VAL A 75 2.42 -11.34 12.11
C VAL A 75 2.76 -10.86 10.71
N ALA A 76 3.49 -9.75 10.56
CA ALA A 76 3.91 -9.25 9.26
C ALA A 76 4.79 -10.27 8.52
N LEU A 77 5.70 -10.96 9.23
CA LEU A 77 6.51 -12.04 8.67
C LEU A 77 5.66 -13.21 8.19
N ILE A 78 4.70 -13.68 9.01
CA ILE A 78 3.80 -14.80 8.65
C ILE A 78 2.98 -14.44 7.41
N VAL A 79 2.41 -13.25 7.35
CA VAL A 79 1.66 -12.76 6.18
C VAL A 79 2.57 -12.67 4.96
N GLY A 80 3.76 -12.10 5.10
CA GLY A 80 4.75 -12.00 4.02
C GLY A 80 5.19 -13.36 3.47
N LEU A 81 5.48 -14.32 4.36
CA LEU A 81 5.82 -15.70 3.97
C LEU A 81 4.63 -16.40 3.30
N GLY A 82 3.41 -16.17 3.79
CA GLY A 82 2.20 -16.71 3.18
C GLY A 82 2.01 -16.20 1.75
N LEU A 83 2.16 -14.89 1.52
CA LEU A 83 2.10 -14.30 0.18
C LEU A 83 3.22 -14.84 -0.72
N LEU A 84 4.44 -14.96 -0.21
CA LEU A 84 5.57 -15.51 -0.97
C LEU A 84 5.33 -16.99 -1.34
N ALA A 85 4.75 -17.78 -0.45
CA ALA A 85 4.40 -19.16 -0.73
C ALA A 85 3.30 -19.27 -1.81
N VAL A 86 2.26 -18.44 -1.74
CA VAL A 86 1.20 -18.37 -2.75
C VAL A 86 1.79 -18.01 -4.11
N GLU A 87 2.67 -17.02 -4.16
CA GLU A 87 3.35 -16.58 -5.38
C GLU A 87 4.19 -17.70 -6.03
N GLN A 88 4.88 -18.51 -5.21
CA GLN A 88 5.66 -19.64 -5.70
C GLN A 88 4.82 -20.85 -6.11
N MET A 89 3.70 -21.11 -5.41
CA MET A 89 2.83 -22.24 -5.69
C MET A 89 1.94 -22.03 -6.92
N LEU A 90 1.68 -20.77 -7.30
CA LEU A 90 0.80 -20.40 -8.40
C LEU A 90 1.54 -19.67 -9.55
N PRO A 91 2.69 -20.18 -10.05
CA PRO A 91 3.55 -19.47 -10.98
C PRO A 91 2.91 -19.14 -12.33
N GLN A 92 1.84 -19.85 -12.71
CA GLN A 92 1.19 -19.70 -14.03
C GLN A 92 -0.12 -18.92 -14.01
N LYS A 93 -0.64 -18.54 -12.84
CA LYS A 93 -1.88 -17.76 -12.71
C LYS A 93 -1.58 -16.26 -12.73
N LEU A 94 -1.41 -15.73 -13.92
CA LEU A 94 -1.36 -14.30 -14.18
C LEU A 94 -2.77 -13.70 -14.10
N GLY A 95 -2.89 -12.43 -13.78
CA GLY A 95 -4.14 -11.69 -13.84
C GLY A 95 -4.75 -11.38 -12.47
N LEU A 96 -5.95 -11.89 -12.21
CA LEU A 96 -6.72 -11.50 -11.03
C LEU A 96 -5.99 -11.83 -9.71
N PHE A 97 -5.36 -12.99 -9.62
CA PHE A 97 -4.61 -13.42 -8.43
C PHE A 97 -3.42 -12.52 -8.13
N LEU A 98 -2.62 -12.18 -9.14
CA LEU A 98 -1.49 -11.27 -8.95
C LEU A 98 -1.92 -9.91 -8.44
N ASN A 99 -3.03 -9.38 -8.95
CA ASN A 99 -3.56 -8.11 -8.45
C ASN A 99 -3.94 -8.21 -6.96
N TRP A 100 -4.61 -9.29 -6.54
CA TRP A 100 -4.95 -9.50 -5.14
C TRP A 100 -3.71 -9.61 -4.25
N GLU A 101 -2.66 -10.29 -4.70
CA GLU A 101 -1.39 -10.38 -3.96
C GLU A 101 -0.73 -9.01 -3.81
N ILE A 102 -0.73 -8.18 -4.85
CA ILE A 102 -0.21 -6.81 -4.78
C ILE A 102 -1.00 -5.96 -3.77
N TYR A 103 -2.34 -6.06 -3.79
CA TYR A 103 -3.17 -5.34 -2.83
C TYR A 103 -2.98 -5.86 -1.41
N ALA A 104 -2.86 -7.17 -1.21
CA ALA A 104 -2.59 -7.77 0.10
C ALA A 104 -1.22 -7.34 0.65
N PHE A 105 -0.19 -7.30 -0.20
CA PHE A 105 1.12 -6.76 0.15
C PHE A 105 1.04 -5.28 0.52
N GLY A 106 0.38 -4.46 -0.30
CA GLY A 106 0.15 -3.04 -0.02
C GLY A 106 -0.60 -2.83 1.28
N ALA A 107 -1.66 -3.60 1.53
CA ALA A 107 -2.44 -3.56 2.77
C ALA A 107 -1.57 -3.90 4.00
N MET A 108 -0.72 -4.91 3.90
CA MET A 108 0.22 -5.27 4.97
C MET A 108 1.19 -4.12 5.27
N VAL A 109 1.76 -3.51 4.23
CA VAL A 109 2.71 -2.40 4.37
C VAL A 109 2.03 -1.16 4.95
N TYR A 110 0.83 -0.80 4.49
CA TYR A 110 0.06 0.33 5.03
C TYR A 110 -0.37 0.09 6.47
N ALA A 111 -0.88 -1.10 6.81
CA ALA A 111 -1.25 -1.45 8.18
C ALA A 111 -0.05 -1.34 9.13
N LEU A 112 1.12 -1.82 8.70
CA LEU A 112 2.36 -1.67 9.45
C LEU A 112 2.73 -0.19 9.61
N GLY A 113 2.64 0.62 8.56
CA GLY A 113 2.89 2.06 8.61
C GLY A 113 1.96 2.80 9.56
N ILE A 114 0.68 2.45 9.56
CA ILE A 114 -0.31 2.97 10.51
C ILE A 114 0.06 2.60 11.94
N TYR A 115 0.37 1.33 12.19
CA TYR A 115 0.77 0.87 13.52
C TYR A 115 2.02 1.61 14.04
N LEU A 116 3.08 1.64 13.22
CA LEU A 116 4.33 2.33 13.56
C LEU A 116 4.12 3.83 13.75
N GLY A 117 3.31 4.45 12.91
CA GLY A 117 3.07 5.89 12.93
C GLY A 117 2.05 6.35 13.96
N THR A 118 1.18 5.48 14.50
CA THR A 118 0.12 5.88 15.44
C THR A 118 0.27 5.24 16.81
N VAL A 119 0.33 3.92 16.87
CA VAL A 119 0.34 3.18 18.15
C VAL A 119 1.72 3.21 18.80
N GLN A 120 2.76 3.00 18.01
CA GLN A 120 4.14 2.93 18.52
C GLN A 120 4.70 4.30 18.86
N THR A 121 4.35 5.34 18.12
CA THR A 121 4.87 6.70 18.28
C THR A 121 3.75 7.72 18.43
N PRO A 122 2.99 7.70 19.55
CA PRO A 122 1.81 8.55 19.73
C PRO A 122 2.13 10.04 19.80
N ASP A 123 3.33 10.41 20.20
CA ASP A 123 3.85 11.77 20.39
C ASP A 123 4.62 12.30 19.17
N GLN A 124 4.90 11.47 18.18
CA GLN A 124 5.69 11.81 16.99
C GLN A 124 4.83 11.79 15.74
N ARG A 125 5.32 12.39 14.64
CA ARG A 125 4.64 12.38 13.34
C ARG A 125 4.64 10.98 12.72
N ALA A 126 3.59 10.66 11.99
CA ALA A 126 3.39 9.36 11.35
C ALA A 126 4.21 9.19 10.05
N THR A 127 5.51 9.48 10.08
CA THR A 127 6.39 9.48 8.89
C THR A 127 6.44 8.13 8.18
N ALA A 128 6.37 7.02 8.92
CA ALA A 128 6.41 5.68 8.34
C ALA A 128 5.19 5.42 7.43
N PHE A 129 3.99 5.82 7.87
CA PHE A 129 2.78 5.66 7.06
C PHE A 129 2.87 6.47 5.76
N PHE A 130 3.26 7.74 5.84
CA PHE A 130 3.38 8.59 4.64
C PHE A 130 4.46 8.11 3.68
N ALA A 131 5.58 7.61 4.18
CA ALA A 131 6.60 7.00 3.34
C ALA A 131 6.04 5.79 2.58
N PHE A 132 5.31 4.91 3.23
CA PHE A 132 4.70 3.74 2.58
C PHE A 132 3.58 4.13 1.62
N LEU A 133 2.78 5.17 1.95
CA LEU A 133 1.73 5.69 1.08
C LEU A 133 2.27 6.15 -0.28
N LEU A 134 3.46 6.74 -0.30
CA LEU A 134 4.15 7.15 -1.52
C LEU A 134 4.89 6.00 -2.22
N CYS A 135 5.53 5.11 -1.45
CA CYS A 135 6.37 4.06 -2.02
C CYS A 135 5.57 2.98 -2.74
N VAL A 136 4.46 2.50 -2.16
CA VAL A 136 3.70 1.38 -2.73
C VAL A 136 3.23 1.65 -4.17
N PRO A 137 2.64 2.82 -4.51
CA PRO A 137 2.26 3.11 -5.90
C PRO A 137 3.44 3.19 -6.87
N MET A 138 4.61 3.60 -6.38
CA MET A 138 5.81 3.64 -7.22
C MET A 138 6.36 2.25 -7.55
N LEU A 139 6.08 1.26 -6.71
CA LEU A 139 6.58 -0.10 -6.88
C LEU A 139 5.79 -0.90 -7.92
N PHE A 140 4.49 -0.66 -8.02
CA PHE A 140 3.59 -1.46 -8.83
C PHE A 140 2.79 -0.62 -9.83
N MET A 141 2.66 -1.14 -11.05
CA MET A 141 1.79 -0.57 -12.07
C MET A 141 0.36 -1.05 -11.83
N MET A 142 -0.42 -0.26 -11.10
CA MET A 142 -1.80 -0.56 -10.71
C MET A 142 -2.79 0.24 -11.58
N ARG A 143 -4.05 -0.23 -11.66
CA ARG A 143 -5.12 0.55 -12.26
C ARG A 143 -5.42 1.77 -11.38
N PRO A 144 -5.47 2.99 -11.93
CA PRO A 144 -5.62 4.20 -11.13
C PRO A 144 -6.84 4.17 -10.20
N ILE A 145 -7.99 3.70 -10.69
CA ILE A 145 -9.23 3.63 -9.89
C ILE A 145 -9.09 2.74 -8.64
N LEU A 146 -8.42 1.59 -8.79
CA LEU A 146 -8.22 0.68 -7.67
C LEU A 146 -7.16 1.20 -6.71
N HIS A 147 -6.15 1.91 -7.24
CA HIS A 147 -5.16 2.57 -6.42
C HIS A 147 -5.79 3.68 -5.57
N ILE A 148 -6.59 4.57 -6.17
CA ILE A 148 -7.32 5.64 -5.47
C ILE A 148 -8.21 5.03 -4.37
N ALA A 149 -8.95 3.97 -4.67
CA ALA A 149 -9.79 3.30 -3.67
C ALA A 149 -8.98 2.75 -2.50
N ASN A 150 -7.81 2.17 -2.77
CA ASN A 150 -6.91 1.65 -1.75
C ASN A 150 -6.34 2.76 -0.86
N VAL A 151 -5.86 3.86 -1.46
CA VAL A 151 -5.37 5.04 -0.74
C VAL A 151 -6.45 5.63 0.16
N LEU A 152 -7.65 5.87 -0.37
CA LEU A 152 -8.77 6.42 0.42
C LEU A 152 -9.16 5.51 1.59
N LEU A 153 -9.12 4.18 1.39
CA LEU A 153 -9.40 3.23 2.45
C LEU A 153 -8.38 3.34 3.59
N PHE A 154 -7.08 3.31 3.26
CA PHE A 154 -6.03 3.34 4.27
C PHE A 154 -5.85 4.72 4.90
N ASP A 155 -6.05 5.81 4.18
CA ASP A 155 -6.14 7.15 4.76
C ASP A 155 -7.31 7.26 5.74
N GLY A 156 -8.47 6.70 5.41
CA GLY A 156 -9.61 6.65 6.32
C GLY A 156 -9.30 5.88 7.60
N ILE A 157 -8.69 4.70 7.49
CA ILE A 157 -8.25 3.90 8.65
C ILE A 157 -7.22 4.68 9.47
N PHE A 158 -6.23 5.30 8.81
CA PHE A 158 -5.21 6.11 9.45
C PHE A 158 -5.81 7.25 10.25
N LEU A 159 -6.75 8.02 9.68
CA LEU A 159 -7.43 9.13 10.37
C LEU A 159 -8.17 8.66 11.62
N VAL A 160 -8.84 7.51 11.57
CA VAL A 160 -9.47 6.90 12.76
C VAL A 160 -8.40 6.54 13.80
N CYS A 161 -7.29 5.93 13.41
CA CYS A 161 -6.22 5.57 14.34
C CYS A 161 -5.55 6.81 14.95
N VAL A 162 -5.30 7.86 14.15
CA VAL A 162 -4.73 9.13 14.62
C VAL A 162 -5.59 9.74 15.72
N THR A 163 -6.92 9.78 15.53
CA THR A 163 -7.83 10.37 16.53
C THR A 163 -7.94 9.54 17.82
N ARG A 164 -7.57 8.24 17.77
CA ARG A 164 -7.69 7.32 18.92
C ARG A 164 -6.39 7.15 19.71
N PHE A 165 -5.25 7.18 19.03
CA PHE A 165 -3.97 6.78 19.64
C PHE A 165 -2.95 7.91 19.74
N LYS A 166 -3.16 9.03 19.01
CA LYS A 166 -2.19 10.13 18.97
C LYS A 166 -2.42 11.20 20.01
N ASP A 167 -1.34 11.87 20.43
CA ASP A 167 -1.41 13.11 21.19
C ASP A 167 -2.09 14.19 20.33
N TRP A 168 -3.01 14.94 20.94
CA TRP A 168 -3.77 16.02 20.30
C TRP A 168 -2.89 17.07 19.59
N ARG A 169 -1.63 17.24 20.06
CA ARG A 169 -0.66 18.19 19.49
C ARG A 169 -0.18 17.82 18.11
N VAL A 170 -0.14 16.53 17.79
CA VAL A 170 0.37 16.03 16.49
C VAL A 170 -0.75 15.78 15.48
N ILE A 171 -1.99 15.56 15.95
CA ILE A 171 -3.15 15.25 15.11
C ILE A 171 -3.34 16.22 13.93
N PRO A 172 -3.34 17.56 14.12
CA PRO A 172 -3.61 18.46 12.99
C PRO A 172 -2.60 18.32 11.86
N MET A 173 -1.33 18.11 12.21
CA MET A 173 -0.28 17.97 11.21
C MET A 173 -0.37 16.62 10.49
N ASP A 174 -0.67 15.54 11.20
CA ASP A 174 -0.84 14.21 10.60
C ASP A 174 -2.07 14.16 9.68
N VAL A 175 -3.17 14.82 10.05
CA VAL A 175 -4.34 14.99 9.19
C VAL A 175 -4.02 15.77 7.92
N CYS A 176 -3.32 16.92 8.05
CA CYS A 176 -2.88 17.68 6.87
C CYS A 176 -1.98 16.85 5.97
N ASN A 177 -1.02 16.12 6.54
CA ASN A 177 -0.12 15.26 5.79
C ASN A 177 -0.87 14.12 5.08
N ALA A 178 -1.85 13.48 5.72
CA ALA A 178 -2.67 12.45 5.09
C ALA A 178 -3.38 12.98 3.84
N LEU A 179 -4.01 14.14 3.94
CA LEU A 179 -4.69 14.77 2.81
C LEU A 179 -3.71 15.13 1.67
N VAL A 180 -2.52 15.66 2.00
CA VAL A 180 -1.51 16.05 0.99
C VAL A 180 -0.89 14.81 0.34
N PHE A 181 -0.43 13.84 1.13
CA PHE A 181 0.24 12.64 0.60
C PHE A 181 -0.75 11.71 -0.09
N GLY A 182 -1.99 11.61 0.40
CA GLY A 182 -3.06 10.87 -0.27
C GLY A 182 -3.43 11.46 -1.63
N ALA A 183 -3.37 12.80 -1.77
CA ALA A 183 -3.63 13.48 -3.06
C ALA A 183 -2.46 13.35 -4.07
N ILE A 184 -1.23 13.09 -3.59
CA ILE A 184 -0.03 12.98 -4.43
C ILE A 184 0.22 11.53 -4.85
N SER A 185 -0.14 10.55 -4.00
CA SER A 185 0.05 9.13 -4.27
C SER A 185 -0.89 8.62 -5.35
#